data_bbbf6d39041c38c8f3a51312a27d1489
#
_entry.id   bbbf6d39041c38c8f3a51312a27d1489
#
_cell.length_a   1.000
_cell.length_b   1.000
_cell.length_c   1.000
_cell.angle_alpha   90.00
_cell.angle_beta   90.00
_cell.angle_gamma   90.00
#
_symmetry.space_group_name_H-M   'P 1'
#
loop_
_entity.id
_entity.type
_entity.pdbx_description
1 polymer ?
#
loop_
_entity_poly.entity_id
_entity_poly.type
_entity_poly.pdbx_seq_one_letter_code
_entity_poly.pdbx_strand_id
1 'polypeptide(L)' 'MEIQIRQATIQDLNVLMQWRMEVLHEVFSIPSERSVTELESENRRYYQTELPQGGHIACFAYVGEEIVGCGGICLYHET' A
#
# COMPACT_ATOMS: atom_id res chain seq x y z
N MET A 1 -18.46 -15.33 9.80
CA MET A 1 -17.40 -14.29 9.73
C MET A 1 -17.63 -13.45 8.48
N GLU A 2 -17.84 -12.19 8.68
CA GLU A 2 -18.12 -11.30 7.56
C GLU A 2 -16.89 -10.45 7.23
N ILE A 3 -16.49 -10.46 5.96
CA ILE A 3 -15.36 -9.67 5.49
C ILE A 3 -15.89 -8.42 4.82
N GLN A 4 -15.38 -7.27 5.23
CA GLN A 4 -15.72 -5.99 4.62
C GLN A 4 -14.52 -5.44 3.86
N ILE A 5 -14.76 -4.89 2.67
CA ILE A 5 -13.71 -4.28 1.85
C ILE A 5 -13.90 -2.76 1.87
N ARG A 6 -12.82 -2.03 2.17
CA ARG A 6 -12.83 -0.57 2.17
C ARG A 6 -11.68 -0.05 1.33
N GLN A 7 -11.96 0.94 0.51
CA GLN A 7 -10.92 1.59 -0.29
C GLN A 7 -10.07 2.50 0.61
N ALA A 8 -8.75 2.41 0.47
CA ALA A 8 -7.82 3.26 1.19
C ALA A 8 -7.82 4.67 0.62
N THR A 9 -7.66 5.65 1.51
CA THR A 9 -7.51 7.06 1.14
C THR A 9 -6.13 7.55 1.54
N ILE A 10 -5.81 8.80 1.22
CA ILE A 10 -4.53 9.39 1.61
C ILE A 10 -4.36 9.43 3.15
N GLN A 11 -5.46 9.44 3.89
CA GLN A 11 -5.41 9.39 5.35
C GLN A 11 -4.95 8.03 5.86
N ASP A 12 -5.05 6.99 5.03
CA ASP A 12 -4.62 5.62 5.37
C ASP A 12 -3.17 5.35 4.96
N LEU A 13 -2.45 6.36 4.52
CA LEU A 13 -1.11 6.21 3.94
C LEU A 13 -0.15 5.44 4.85
N ASN A 14 -0.11 5.76 6.15
CA ASN A 14 0.82 5.10 7.06
C ASN A 14 0.52 3.61 7.21
N VAL A 15 -0.75 3.24 7.30
CA VAL A 15 -1.17 1.84 7.39
C VAL A 15 -0.85 1.12 6.09
N LEU A 16 -1.14 1.75 4.95
CA LEU A 16 -0.86 1.20 3.64
C LEU A 16 0.64 0.95 3.45
N MET A 17 1.48 1.90 3.89
CA MET A 17 2.93 1.76 3.84
C MET A 17 3.43 0.61 4.70
N GLN A 18 2.85 0.42 5.87
CA GLN A 18 3.21 -0.69 6.75
C GLN A 18 2.98 -2.04 6.05
N TRP A 19 1.81 -2.22 5.45
CA TRP A 19 1.51 -3.44 4.70
C TRP A 19 2.44 -3.62 3.50
N ARG A 20 2.69 -2.54 2.77
CA ARG A 20 3.55 -2.57 1.58
C ARG A 20 4.97 -2.99 1.94
N MET A 21 5.53 -2.42 3.01
CA MET A 21 6.89 -2.72 3.43
C MET A 21 7.01 -4.17 3.92
N GLU A 22 6.00 -4.69 4.60
CA GLU A 22 6.01 -6.10 5.02
C GLU A 22 6.06 -7.04 3.82
N VAL A 23 5.26 -6.78 2.79
CA VAL A 23 5.26 -7.59 1.56
C VAL A 23 6.63 -7.51 0.88
N LEU A 24 7.19 -6.32 0.78
CA LEU A 24 8.49 -6.13 0.13
C LEU A 24 9.60 -6.86 0.88
N HIS A 25 9.58 -6.86 2.21
CA HIS A 25 10.55 -7.61 3.01
C HIS A 25 10.44 -9.11 2.78
N GLU A 26 9.24 -9.63 2.69
CA GLU A 26 9.02 -11.07 2.46
C GLU A 26 9.46 -11.51 1.06
N VAL A 27 9.19 -10.68 0.05
CA VAL A 27 9.41 -11.06 -1.35
C VAL A 27 10.84 -10.78 -1.80
N PHE A 28 11.43 -9.68 -1.36
CA PHE A 28 12.68 -9.18 -1.93
C PHE A 28 13.91 -9.25 -1.04
N SER A 29 13.86 -9.75 0.16
CA SER A 29 15.04 -9.88 1.04
C SER A 29 15.95 -8.64 0.98
N ILE A 30 15.49 -7.51 1.47
CA ILE A 30 16.21 -6.24 1.35
C ILE A 30 17.51 -6.29 2.18
N PRO A 31 18.69 -6.10 1.54
CA PRO A 31 19.98 -6.41 2.20
C PRO A 31 20.53 -5.33 3.13
N SER A 32 20.00 -4.12 3.15
CA SER A 32 20.53 -3.05 4.00
C SER A 32 19.45 -2.07 4.43
N GLU A 33 19.68 -1.41 5.57
CA GLU A 33 18.76 -0.39 6.08
C GLU A 33 18.63 0.80 5.14
N ARG A 34 19.73 1.16 4.47
CA ARG A 34 19.73 2.26 3.53
C ARG A 34 18.79 2.00 2.35
N SER A 35 18.84 0.78 1.83
CA SER A 35 17.96 0.38 0.74
C SER A 35 16.49 0.35 1.18
N VAL A 36 16.22 -0.06 2.42
CA VAL A 36 14.89 -0.04 2.99
C VAL A 36 14.35 1.38 3.08
N THR A 37 15.17 2.32 3.56
CA THR A 37 14.77 3.72 3.70
C THR A 37 14.44 4.35 2.33
N GLU A 38 15.28 4.10 1.34
CA GLU A 38 15.06 4.61 -0.01
C GLU A 38 13.78 4.03 -0.61
N LEU A 39 13.58 2.73 -0.47
CA LEU A 39 12.40 2.03 -0.98
C LEU A 39 11.13 2.55 -0.31
N GLU A 40 11.17 2.75 1.00
CA GLU A 40 10.03 3.32 1.72
C GLU A 40 9.69 4.71 1.22
N SER A 41 10.69 5.57 1.04
CA SER A 41 10.50 6.93 0.55
C SER A 41 9.89 6.96 -0.84
N GLU A 42 10.36 6.09 -1.74
CA GLU A 42 9.85 6.02 -3.10
C GLU A 42 8.39 5.53 -3.13
N ASN A 43 8.07 4.50 -2.34
CA ASN A 43 6.70 3.99 -2.27
C ASN A 43 5.76 5.01 -1.64
N ARG A 44 6.19 5.70 -0.60
CA ARG A 44 5.39 6.74 0.04
C ARG A 44 5.08 7.88 -0.92
N ARG A 45 6.08 8.32 -1.67
CA ARG A 45 5.90 9.37 -2.69
C ARG A 45 4.92 8.92 -3.77
N TYR A 46 5.04 7.66 -4.21
CA TYR A 46 4.14 7.08 -5.19
C TYR A 46 2.68 7.15 -4.72
N TYR A 47 2.41 6.68 -3.51
CA TYR A 47 1.06 6.69 -2.97
C TYR A 47 0.54 8.10 -2.72
N GLN A 48 1.40 9.01 -2.24
CA GLN A 48 1.00 10.41 -2.03
C GLN A 48 0.56 11.08 -3.33
N THR A 49 1.16 10.68 -4.43
CA THR A 49 0.84 11.21 -5.76
C THR A 49 -0.38 10.50 -6.35
N GLU A 50 -0.37 9.18 -6.33
CA GLU A 50 -1.33 8.39 -7.10
C GLU A 50 -2.68 8.15 -6.39
N LEU A 51 -2.70 8.05 -5.06
CA LEU A 51 -3.98 7.84 -4.37
C LEU A 51 -4.97 8.98 -4.58
N PRO A 52 -4.58 10.26 -4.41
CA PRO A 52 -5.50 11.36 -4.64
C PRO A 52 -5.92 11.52 -6.10
N GLN A 53 -5.06 11.13 -7.04
CA GLN A 53 -5.34 11.25 -8.47
C GLN A 53 -6.13 10.08 -9.04
N GLY A 54 -6.30 9.00 -8.28
CA GLY A 54 -6.97 7.81 -8.77
C GLY A 54 -6.12 6.94 -9.68
N GLY A 55 -4.80 7.15 -9.72
CA GLY A 55 -3.89 6.32 -10.51
C GLY A 55 -3.57 5.00 -9.85
N HIS A 56 -3.85 4.88 -8.57
CA HIS A 56 -3.72 3.65 -7.81
C HIS A 56 -4.91 3.52 -6.88
N ILE A 57 -5.56 2.37 -6.91
CA ILE A 57 -6.68 2.06 -6.01
C ILE A 57 -6.21 0.97 -5.07
N ALA A 58 -6.15 1.28 -3.78
CA ALA A 58 -5.79 0.33 -2.75
C ALA A 58 -7.00 0.04 -1.87
N CYS A 59 -7.13 -1.21 -1.43
CA CYS A 59 -8.24 -1.64 -0.60
C CYS A 59 -7.74 -2.47 0.57
N PHE A 60 -8.45 -2.37 1.69
CA PHE A 60 -8.22 -3.19 2.86
C PHE A 60 -9.39 -4.13 3.07
N ALA A 61 -9.09 -5.35 3.49
CA ALA A 61 -10.11 -6.30 3.94
C ALA A 61 -10.13 -6.30 5.46
N TYR A 62 -11.31 -6.15 6.04
CA TYR A 62 -11.52 -6.10 7.48
C TYR A 62 -12.36 -7.26 7.96
N VAL A 63 -12.04 -7.79 9.13
CA VAL A 63 -12.91 -8.64 9.93
C VAL A 63 -13.12 -7.88 11.22
N GLY A 64 -14.34 -7.37 11.43
CA GLY A 64 -14.59 -6.43 12.52
C GLY A 64 -13.79 -5.17 12.33
N GLU A 65 -12.92 -4.83 13.28
CA GLU A 65 -12.06 -3.67 13.22
C GLU A 65 -10.62 -4.00 12.81
N GLU A 66 -10.35 -5.28 12.54
CA GLU A 66 -9.01 -5.75 12.24
C GLU A 66 -8.78 -5.85 10.74
N ILE A 67 -7.67 -5.31 10.27
CA ILE A 67 -7.27 -5.44 8.86
C ILE A 67 -6.61 -6.81 8.68
N VAL A 68 -7.19 -7.63 7.81
CA VAL A 68 -6.69 -8.98 7.54
C VAL A 68 -6.09 -9.14 6.14
N GLY A 69 -6.18 -8.12 5.31
CA GLY A 69 -5.61 -8.16 3.98
C GLY A 69 -5.52 -6.79 3.33
N CYS A 70 -4.68 -6.69 2.32
CA CYS A 70 -4.49 -5.47 1.54
C CYS A 70 -4.24 -5.84 0.09
N GLY A 71 -4.83 -5.10 -0.82
CA GLY A 71 -4.60 -5.27 -2.26
C GLY A 71 -4.68 -3.95 -2.98
N GLY A 72 -4.20 -3.91 -4.22
CA GLY A 72 -4.23 -2.68 -4.98
C GLY A 72 -4.12 -2.90 -6.48
N ILE A 73 -4.56 -1.90 -7.23
CA ILE A 73 -4.54 -1.89 -8.69
C ILE A 73 -3.93 -0.58 -9.16
N CYS A 74 -2.91 -0.68 -10.00
CA CYS A 74 -2.35 0.48 -10.70
C CYS A 74 -3.13 0.69 -11.99
N LEU A 75 -3.52 1.92 -12.23
CA LEU A 75 -4.22 2.28 -13.45
C LEU A 75 -3.24 2.96 -14.41
N TYR A 76 -3.06 2.38 -15.57
CA TYR A 76 -2.21 2.97 -16.61
C TYR A 76 -3.08 3.68 -17.63
N HIS A 77 -2.69 4.90 -17.96
CA HIS A 77 -3.32 5.63 -19.04
C HIS A 77 -2.51 5.43 -20.30
N GLU A 78 -3.09 4.73 -21.27
CA GLU A 78 -2.49 4.63 -22.59
C GLU A 78 -2.87 5.88 -23.37
N THR A 79 -1.88 6.58 -23.84
CA THR A 79 -2.09 7.71 -24.73
C THR A 79 -2.07 7.27 -26.17
#